data_f32c5e4da8134a5cff4a22644be8e9d4
#
_entry.id   f32c5e4da8134a5cff4a22644be8e9d4
#
_cell.length_a   1.000
_cell.length_b   1.000
_cell.length_c   1.000
_cell.angle_alpha   90.00
_cell.angle_beta   90.00
_cell.angle_gamma   90.00
#
_symmetry.space_group_name_H-M   'P 1'
#
loop_
_entity.id
_entity.type
_entity.pdbx_description
1 polymer ?
#
loop_
_entity_poly.entity_id
_entity_poly.type
_entity_poly.pdbx_seq_one_letter_code
_entity_poly.pdbx_strand_id
1 'polypeptide(L)'
;MIGILLRCWLVTLALLMAAPQAGAGTCDAAAFVASAGKAFDRAAQTGSATALATAIDRFADMNAIAMFSLGRYRNLLPKTREREYVSLTRKFMGSFMLEYGAELRAGKLQVIDCSGPPSATTVNAKLEGGGGIAFKVYRGGGGYRVRDIKVRGIWLVQQMRSNFVGTITRGEGDIDELFEFLRS
;
A
#
# COMPACT_ATOMS: atom_id res chain seq x y z
N MET A 1 25.89 -32.60 75.05
CA MET A 1 24.47 -32.82 74.72
C MET A 1 24.10 -31.79 73.66
N ILE A 2 24.25 -32.06 72.55
CA ILE A 2 23.72 -32.30 71.25
C ILE A 2 22.47 -31.43 71.02
N GLY A 3 22.64 -30.26 70.32
CA GLY A 3 21.60 -29.40 69.80
C GLY A 3 21.68 -29.37 68.28
N ILE A 4 20.75 -30.06 67.68
CA ILE A 4 20.62 -30.17 66.16
C ILE A 4 20.03 -28.92 65.64
N LEU A 5 20.81 -28.14 64.84
CA LEU A 5 20.35 -26.99 64.06
C LEU A 5 19.74 -27.49 62.73
N LEU A 6 18.42 -27.45 62.67
CA LEU A 6 17.62 -27.73 61.47
C LEU A 6 17.68 -26.48 60.51
N ARG A 7 18.49 -26.57 59.49
CA ARG A 7 18.51 -25.52 58.39
C ARG A 7 17.37 -25.79 57.43
N CYS A 8 16.29 -25.02 57.58
CA CYS A 8 15.25 -24.89 56.53
C CYS A 8 15.81 -24.17 55.32
N TRP A 9 16.03 -24.90 54.23
CA TRP A 9 16.26 -24.33 52.90
C TRP A 9 14.92 -24.02 52.27
N LEU A 10 14.57 -22.74 52.24
CA LEU A 10 13.47 -22.22 51.41
C LEU A 10 13.97 -22.11 49.96
N VAL A 11 13.61 -23.08 49.14
CA VAL A 11 13.76 -23.03 47.70
C VAL A 11 12.61 -22.19 47.17
N THR A 12 12.87 -20.90 46.92
CA THR A 12 11.95 -20.01 46.18
C THR A 12 12.04 -20.35 44.71
N LEU A 13 11.08 -21.12 44.23
CA LEU A 13 10.88 -21.40 42.80
C LEU A 13 10.33 -20.13 42.12
N ALA A 14 11.21 -19.30 41.54
CA ALA A 14 10.82 -18.17 40.69
C ALA A 14 10.24 -18.73 39.39
N LEU A 15 8.90 -18.77 39.27
CA LEU A 15 8.22 -18.96 38.00
C LEU A 15 8.51 -17.71 37.13
N LEU A 16 9.47 -17.81 36.21
CA LEU A 16 9.58 -16.86 35.08
C LEU A 16 8.33 -17.06 34.22
N MET A 17 7.35 -16.19 34.40
CA MET A 17 6.29 -16.01 33.44
C MET A 17 6.90 -15.39 32.17
N ALA A 18 7.26 -16.21 31.19
CA ALA A 18 7.53 -15.77 29.84
C ALA A 18 6.24 -15.18 29.29
N ALA A 19 6.11 -13.86 29.34
CA ALA A 19 5.04 -13.17 28.62
C ALA A 19 5.17 -13.56 27.12
N PRO A 20 4.09 -14.00 26.46
CA PRO A 20 4.14 -14.20 25.02
C PRO A 20 4.51 -12.86 24.40
N GLN A 21 5.70 -12.78 23.80
CA GLN A 21 6.04 -11.70 22.91
C GLN A 21 5.01 -11.79 21.77
N ALA A 22 4.09 -10.83 21.71
CA ALA A 22 3.25 -10.62 20.56
C ALA A 22 4.21 -10.32 19.39
N GLY A 23 4.64 -11.37 18.70
CA GLY A 23 5.42 -11.25 17.48
C GLY A 23 4.62 -10.35 16.55
N ALA A 24 5.28 -9.33 16.01
CA ALA A 24 4.72 -8.50 14.95
C ALA A 24 4.07 -9.45 13.93
N GLY A 25 2.73 -9.45 13.87
CA GLY A 25 1.99 -10.46 13.13
C GLY A 25 2.30 -10.35 11.64
N THR A 26 3.22 -11.17 11.17
CA THR A 26 3.45 -11.31 9.74
C THR A 26 2.21 -11.96 9.14
N CYS A 27 1.56 -11.23 8.24
CA CYS A 27 0.43 -11.76 7.49
C CYS A 27 0.89 -12.24 6.11
N ASP A 28 0.09 -13.07 5.46
CA ASP A 28 0.40 -13.57 4.10
C ASP A 28 0.63 -12.43 3.08
N ALA A 29 -0.02 -11.27 3.27
CA ALA A 29 0.16 -10.09 2.42
C ALA A 29 1.52 -9.40 2.61
N ALA A 30 2.25 -9.65 3.71
CA ALA A 30 3.54 -9.01 4.00
C ALA A 30 4.61 -9.35 2.94
N ALA A 31 4.73 -10.62 2.58
CA ALA A 31 5.67 -11.09 1.55
C ALA A 31 5.34 -10.48 0.17
N PHE A 32 4.05 -10.35 -0.14
CA PHE A 32 3.59 -9.71 -1.38
C PHE A 32 4.00 -8.23 -1.40
N VAL A 33 3.76 -7.47 -0.32
CA VAL A 33 4.14 -6.06 -0.21
C VAL A 33 5.65 -5.88 -0.26
N ALA A 34 6.43 -6.74 0.39
CA ALA A 34 7.89 -6.71 0.30
C ALA A 34 8.39 -6.94 -1.15
N SER A 35 7.73 -7.84 -1.89
CA SER A 35 8.04 -8.09 -3.30
C SER A 35 7.69 -6.88 -4.19
N ALA A 36 6.54 -6.24 -3.92
CA ALA A 36 6.14 -5.00 -4.59
C ALA A 36 7.16 -3.90 -4.33
N GLY A 37 7.57 -3.68 -3.08
CA GLY A 37 8.59 -2.69 -2.72
C GLY A 37 9.89 -2.86 -3.50
N LYS A 38 10.41 -4.10 -3.58
CA LYS A 38 11.61 -4.41 -4.38
C LYS A 38 11.44 -4.13 -5.87
N ALA A 39 10.26 -4.37 -6.42
CA ALA A 39 9.98 -4.11 -7.85
C ALA A 39 9.90 -2.61 -8.12
N PHE A 40 9.25 -1.86 -7.23
CA PHE A 40 9.18 -0.40 -7.30
C PHE A 40 10.55 0.26 -7.17
N ASP A 41 11.37 -0.18 -6.22
CA ASP A 41 12.73 0.33 -6.04
C ASP A 41 13.56 0.15 -7.32
N ARG A 42 13.56 -1.05 -7.92
CA ARG A 42 14.22 -1.30 -9.20
C ARG A 42 13.70 -0.41 -10.34
N ALA A 43 12.36 -0.26 -10.44
CA ALA A 43 11.76 0.59 -11.46
C ALA A 43 12.14 2.07 -11.27
N ALA A 44 12.14 2.55 -10.03
CA ALA A 44 12.52 3.93 -9.70
C ALA A 44 13.98 4.24 -10.02
N GLN A 45 14.89 3.28 -9.85
CA GLN A 45 16.30 3.43 -10.21
C GLN A 45 16.53 3.65 -11.71
N THR A 46 15.59 3.22 -12.58
CA THR A 46 15.67 3.48 -14.02
C THR A 46 15.34 4.91 -14.42
N GLY A 47 14.71 5.70 -13.53
CA GLY A 47 14.21 7.04 -13.84
C GLY A 47 13.08 7.04 -14.88
N SER A 48 12.41 5.92 -15.13
CA SER A 48 11.41 5.76 -16.19
C SER A 48 9.98 5.68 -15.63
N ALA A 49 9.12 6.61 -16.03
CA ALA A 49 7.68 6.55 -15.74
C ALA A 49 7.03 5.26 -16.26
N THR A 50 7.47 4.78 -17.42
CA THR A 50 6.98 3.52 -18.01
C THR A 50 7.37 2.31 -17.16
N ALA A 51 8.60 2.26 -16.62
CA ALA A 51 9.01 1.19 -15.73
C ALA A 51 8.19 1.18 -14.43
N LEU A 52 7.92 2.37 -13.87
CA LEU A 52 7.04 2.53 -12.70
C LEU A 52 5.61 2.11 -13.01
N ALA A 53 5.04 2.53 -14.14
CA ALA A 53 3.70 2.12 -14.58
C ALA A 53 3.61 0.59 -14.75
N THR A 54 4.65 -0.06 -15.25
CA THR A 54 4.72 -1.52 -15.37
C THR A 54 4.76 -2.21 -14.00
N ALA A 55 5.52 -1.65 -13.05
CA ALA A 55 5.54 -2.15 -11.68
C ALA A 55 4.17 -1.99 -11.00
N ILE A 56 3.50 -0.84 -11.20
CA ILE A 56 2.12 -0.60 -10.73
C ILE A 56 1.18 -1.68 -11.28
N ASP A 57 1.19 -1.91 -12.60
CA ASP A 57 0.30 -2.87 -13.26
C ASP A 57 0.47 -4.30 -12.72
N ARG A 58 1.67 -4.67 -12.37
CA ARG A 58 1.98 -6.00 -11.79
C ARG A 58 1.39 -6.21 -10.40
N PHE A 59 1.40 -5.18 -9.54
CA PHE A 59 1.06 -5.32 -8.13
C PHE A 59 -0.26 -4.66 -7.74
N ALA A 60 -0.75 -3.68 -8.52
CA ALA A 60 -1.98 -2.96 -8.23
C ALA A 60 -3.20 -3.57 -8.94
N ASP A 61 -4.37 -3.38 -8.36
CA ASP A 61 -5.66 -3.63 -9.01
C ASP A 61 -6.06 -2.38 -9.81
N MET A 62 -5.45 -2.22 -11.00
CA MET A 62 -5.63 -1.02 -11.81
C MET A 62 -7.09 -0.75 -12.19
N ASN A 63 -7.89 -1.80 -12.46
CA ASN A 63 -9.30 -1.62 -12.74
C ASN A 63 -10.05 -1.06 -11.53
N ALA A 64 -9.85 -1.65 -10.36
CA ALA A 64 -10.50 -1.17 -9.14
C ALA A 64 -10.08 0.26 -8.79
N ILE A 65 -8.79 0.58 -8.91
CA ILE A 65 -8.24 1.92 -8.65
C ILE A 65 -8.84 2.94 -9.62
N ALA A 66 -8.80 2.68 -10.92
CA ALA A 66 -9.33 3.57 -11.94
C ALA A 66 -10.83 3.81 -11.76
N MET A 67 -11.61 2.73 -11.59
CA MET A 67 -13.06 2.88 -11.40
C MET A 67 -13.40 3.60 -10.09
N PHE A 68 -12.63 3.39 -9.02
CA PHE A 68 -12.83 4.11 -7.75
C PHE A 68 -12.52 5.60 -7.89
N SER A 69 -11.51 5.98 -8.67
CA SER A 69 -11.08 7.38 -8.82
C SER A 69 -12.08 8.25 -9.59
N LEU A 70 -13.00 7.67 -10.37
CA LEU A 70 -14.11 8.41 -11.00
C LEU A 70 -15.17 8.89 -10.00
N GLY A 71 -15.22 8.30 -8.82
CA GLY A 71 -16.19 8.67 -7.79
C GLY A 71 -17.63 8.60 -8.28
N ARG A 72 -18.37 9.70 -8.12
CA ARG A 72 -19.77 9.82 -8.56
C ARG A 72 -19.96 9.82 -10.08
N TYR A 73 -18.90 10.07 -10.83
CA TYR A 73 -18.92 10.14 -12.31
C TYR A 73 -18.64 8.77 -12.97
N ARG A 74 -18.48 7.70 -12.18
CA ARG A 74 -18.20 6.37 -12.71
C ARG A 74 -19.19 5.91 -13.78
N ASN A 75 -20.47 6.24 -13.60
CA ASN A 75 -21.53 5.83 -14.53
C ASN A 75 -21.53 6.62 -15.84
N LEU A 76 -20.77 7.72 -15.93
CA LEU A 76 -20.61 8.51 -17.17
C LEU A 76 -19.52 7.91 -18.09
N LEU A 77 -18.68 7.00 -17.59
CA LEU A 77 -17.65 6.38 -18.40
C LEU A 77 -18.27 5.36 -19.37
N PRO A 78 -18.19 5.58 -20.70
CA PRO A 78 -18.65 4.60 -21.68
C PRO A 78 -17.84 3.30 -21.59
N LYS A 79 -18.51 2.16 -21.66
CA LYS A 79 -17.83 0.83 -21.62
C LYS A 79 -16.76 0.70 -22.72
N THR A 80 -16.97 1.28 -23.86
CA THR A 80 -16.02 1.32 -24.98
C THR A 80 -14.72 2.02 -24.65
N ARG A 81 -14.74 2.97 -23.68
CA ARG A 81 -13.59 3.77 -23.26
C ARG A 81 -12.94 3.30 -21.96
N GLU A 82 -13.48 2.28 -21.30
CA GLU A 82 -12.91 1.81 -20.03
C GLU A 82 -11.43 1.42 -20.15
N ARG A 83 -11.05 0.70 -21.22
CA ARG A 83 -9.65 0.29 -21.44
C ARG A 83 -8.72 1.47 -21.63
N GLU A 84 -9.16 2.48 -22.40
CA GLU A 84 -8.42 3.73 -22.61
C GLU A 84 -8.23 4.44 -21.27
N TYR A 85 -9.29 4.62 -20.50
CA TYR A 85 -9.27 5.27 -19.21
C TYR A 85 -8.31 4.59 -18.21
N VAL A 86 -8.39 3.27 -18.07
CA VAL A 86 -7.48 2.49 -17.20
C VAL A 86 -6.02 2.66 -17.65
N SER A 87 -5.77 2.66 -18.97
CA SER A 87 -4.42 2.85 -19.52
C SER A 87 -3.87 4.25 -19.22
N LEU A 88 -4.69 5.29 -19.39
CA LEU A 88 -4.31 6.67 -19.07
C LEU A 88 -4.08 6.86 -17.56
N THR A 89 -4.96 6.32 -16.73
CA THR A 89 -4.79 6.35 -15.26
C THR A 89 -3.47 5.68 -14.84
N ARG A 90 -3.11 4.55 -15.44
CA ARG A 90 -1.84 3.88 -15.18
C ARG A 90 -0.62 4.73 -15.56
N LYS A 91 -0.66 5.38 -16.73
CA LYS A 91 0.40 6.30 -17.19
C LYS A 91 0.53 7.47 -16.22
N PHE A 92 -0.59 8.10 -15.88
CA PHE A 92 -0.64 9.18 -14.90
C PHE A 92 0.00 8.77 -13.56
N MET A 93 -0.35 7.60 -13.02
CA MET A 93 0.26 7.10 -11.79
C MET A 93 1.77 6.88 -11.94
N GLY A 94 2.24 6.38 -13.08
CA GLY A 94 3.66 6.20 -13.35
C GLY A 94 4.42 7.54 -13.39
N SER A 95 3.88 8.56 -14.06
CA SER A 95 4.45 9.91 -14.08
C SER A 95 4.43 10.57 -12.72
N PHE A 96 3.31 10.48 -12.00
CA PHE A 96 3.19 10.97 -10.64
C PHE A 96 4.24 10.33 -9.70
N MET A 97 4.42 9.01 -9.77
CA MET A 97 5.42 8.31 -8.98
C MET A 97 6.86 8.68 -9.37
N LEU A 98 7.10 9.06 -10.62
CA LEU A 98 8.42 9.56 -11.04
C LEU A 98 8.70 10.94 -10.44
N GLU A 99 7.74 11.84 -10.51
CA GLU A 99 7.88 13.23 -10.06
C GLU A 99 7.94 13.34 -8.53
N TYR A 100 7.01 12.69 -7.85
CA TYR A 100 6.86 12.79 -6.39
C TYR A 100 7.43 11.60 -5.61
N GLY A 101 7.87 10.57 -6.31
CA GLY A 101 8.36 9.33 -5.72
C GLY A 101 9.80 9.39 -5.18
N ALA A 102 10.46 10.54 -5.19
CA ALA A 102 11.82 10.67 -4.64
C ALA A 102 11.90 10.18 -3.19
N GLU A 103 10.84 10.42 -2.42
CA GLU A 103 10.72 9.99 -1.04
C GLU A 103 10.44 8.48 -0.89
N LEU A 104 9.77 7.88 -1.90
CA LEU A 104 9.54 6.44 -1.97
C LEU A 104 10.78 5.67 -2.45
N ARG A 105 11.77 6.38 -3.02
CA ARG A 105 13.06 5.83 -3.47
C ARG A 105 14.09 5.71 -2.36
N ALA A 106 13.82 6.26 -1.18
CA ALA A 106 14.82 6.46 -0.12
C ALA A 106 15.09 5.22 0.72
N GLY A 107 14.92 3.99 0.22
CA GLY A 107 15.41 2.86 0.98
C GLY A 107 14.57 1.59 0.93
N LYS A 108 15.07 0.56 1.60
CA LYS A 108 14.41 -0.75 1.70
C LYS A 108 13.10 -0.65 2.48
N LEU A 109 12.05 -1.24 1.92
CA LEU A 109 10.77 -1.37 2.58
C LEU A 109 10.84 -2.47 3.64
N GLN A 110 10.58 -2.12 4.89
CA GLN A 110 10.45 -3.06 6.01
C GLN A 110 8.99 -3.12 6.45
N VAL A 111 8.36 -4.29 6.32
CA VAL A 111 7.01 -4.52 6.85
C VAL A 111 7.08 -4.56 8.38
N ILE A 112 6.17 -3.85 9.04
CA ILE A 112 6.09 -3.73 10.50
C ILE A 112 4.99 -4.64 11.03
N ASP A 113 3.77 -4.45 10.56
CA ASP A 113 2.59 -5.19 10.99
C ASP A 113 1.50 -5.24 9.92
N CYS A 114 0.46 -5.99 10.22
CA CYS A 114 -0.72 -6.12 9.40
C CYS A 114 -1.98 -6.01 10.26
N SER A 115 -3.02 -5.40 9.70
CA SER A 115 -4.33 -5.27 10.33
C SER A 115 -5.46 -5.50 9.34
N GLY A 116 -6.64 -5.87 9.84
CA GLY A 116 -7.82 -6.16 9.03
C GLY A 116 -7.95 -7.62 8.62
N PRO A 117 -9.05 -7.98 7.94
CA PRO A 117 -9.32 -9.35 7.53
C PRO A 117 -8.40 -9.79 6.39
N PRO A 118 -8.18 -11.12 6.18
CA PRO A 118 -7.33 -11.64 5.11
C PRO A 118 -7.74 -11.21 3.70
N SER A 119 -9.04 -10.92 3.49
CA SER A 119 -9.56 -10.43 2.20
C SER A 119 -9.25 -8.96 1.90
N ALA A 120 -8.98 -8.15 2.96
CA ALA A 120 -8.75 -6.71 2.86
C ALA A 120 -7.80 -6.26 3.98
N THR A 121 -6.52 -6.54 3.81
CA THR A 121 -5.48 -6.32 4.82
C THR A 121 -4.82 -4.95 4.63
N THR A 122 -4.62 -4.21 5.72
CA THR A 122 -3.69 -3.07 5.75
C THR A 122 -2.33 -3.58 6.20
N VAL A 123 -1.32 -3.42 5.35
CA VAL A 123 0.07 -3.75 5.67
C VAL A 123 0.80 -2.46 5.97
N ASN A 124 1.25 -2.30 7.20
CA ASN A 124 2.06 -1.17 7.62
C ASN A 124 3.54 -1.50 7.42
N ALA A 125 4.26 -0.53 6.89
CA ALA A 125 5.68 -0.67 6.59
C ALA A 125 6.42 0.64 6.88
N LYS A 126 7.73 0.58 6.87
CA LYS A 126 8.64 1.71 7.03
C LYS A 126 9.66 1.68 5.90
N LEU A 127 9.99 2.85 5.38
CA LEU A 127 11.13 3.03 4.47
C LEU A 127 12.38 3.32 5.28
N GLU A 128 13.49 2.71 4.91
CA GLU A 128 14.80 2.99 5.52
C GLU A 128 15.16 4.46 5.24
N GLY A 129 15.34 5.26 6.31
CA GLY A 129 15.56 6.71 6.18
C GLY A 129 14.30 7.55 5.91
N GLY A 130 13.12 6.94 5.84
CA GLY A 130 11.86 7.61 5.54
C GLY A 130 10.77 7.40 6.57
N GLY A 131 9.58 7.94 6.28
CA GLY A 131 8.38 7.84 7.11
C GLY A 131 7.66 6.49 6.99
N GLY A 132 6.59 6.36 7.78
CA GLY A 132 5.67 5.23 7.69
C GLY A 132 4.87 5.24 6.38
N ILE A 133 4.67 4.05 5.83
CA ILE A 133 3.85 3.81 4.64
C ILE A 133 2.88 2.68 4.95
N ALA A 134 1.66 2.74 4.42
CA ALA A 134 0.69 1.67 4.56
C ALA A 134 0.09 1.30 3.21
N PHE A 135 -0.21 0.02 3.04
CA PHE A 135 -0.78 -0.53 1.81
C PHE A 135 -2.13 -1.15 2.11
N LYS A 136 -3.17 -0.77 1.38
CA LYS A 136 -4.42 -1.54 1.33
C LYS A 136 -4.27 -2.66 0.32
N VAL A 137 -4.24 -3.88 0.82
CA VAL A 137 -4.04 -5.09 0.01
C VAL A 137 -5.31 -5.94 0.05
N TYR A 138 -5.77 -6.33 -1.12
CA TYR A 138 -6.96 -7.17 -1.30
C TYR A 138 -6.56 -8.52 -1.87
N ARG A 139 -7.21 -9.56 -1.39
CA ARG A 139 -7.06 -10.92 -1.91
C ARG A 139 -8.27 -11.28 -2.77
N GLY A 140 -8.02 -11.63 -4.02
CA GLY A 140 -9.02 -12.14 -4.95
C GLY A 140 -8.58 -13.46 -5.56
N GLY A 141 -9.33 -13.99 -6.54
CA GLY A 141 -9.00 -15.26 -7.21
C GLY A 141 -7.65 -15.27 -7.94
N GLY A 142 -7.12 -14.11 -8.30
CA GLY A 142 -5.79 -13.93 -8.90
C GLY A 142 -4.66 -13.62 -7.92
N GLY A 143 -4.87 -13.79 -6.61
CA GLY A 143 -3.88 -13.49 -5.58
C GLY A 143 -4.06 -12.09 -4.94
N TYR A 144 -2.98 -11.58 -4.38
CA TYR A 144 -2.98 -10.25 -3.74
C TYR A 144 -2.85 -9.13 -4.76
N ARG A 145 -3.51 -7.99 -4.49
CA ARG A 145 -3.41 -6.74 -5.23
C ARG A 145 -3.48 -5.53 -4.30
N VAL A 146 -2.64 -4.52 -4.54
CA VAL A 146 -2.72 -3.22 -3.87
C VAL A 146 -3.84 -2.40 -4.49
N ARG A 147 -4.67 -1.77 -3.66
CA ARG A 147 -5.71 -0.82 -4.09
C ARG A 147 -5.51 0.60 -3.58
N ASP A 148 -4.67 0.80 -2.57
CA ASP A 148 -4.30 2.13 -2.11
C ASP A 148 -2.97 2.08 -1.34
N ILE A 149 -2.28 3.21 -1.32
CA ILE A 149 -1.05 3.39 -0.56
C ILE A 149 -1.18 4.68 0.25
N LYS A 150 -0.84 4.62 1.52
CA LYS A 150 -0.79 5.77 2.42
C LYS A 150 0.65 6.24 2.59
N VAL A 151 0.93 7.48 2.22
CA VAL A 151 2.24 8.13 2.37
C VAL A 151 2.04 9.44 3.11
N ARG A 152 2.83 9.70 4.15
CA ARG A 152 2.70 10.91 4.98
C ARG A 152 1.27 11.17 5.49
N GLY A 153 0.54 10.12 5.82
CA GLY A 153 -0.84 10.23 6.31
C GLY A 153 -1.90 10.34 5.23
N ILE A 154 -1.54 10.47 3.95
CA ILE A 154 -2.46 10.67 2.82
C ILE A 154 -2.61 9.37 2.03
N TRP A 155 -3.85 8.91 1.82
CA TRP A 155 -4.18 7.82 0.92
C TRP A 155 -4.16 8.32 -0.53
N LEU A 156 -3.22 7.83 -1.34
CA LEU A 156 -2.94 8.39 -2.67
C LEU A 156 -4.09 8.19 -3.65
N VAL A 157 -4.78 7.04 -3.63
CA VAL A 157 -5.92 6.79 -4.52
C VAL A 157 -7.13 7.63 -4.11
N GLN A 158 -7.30 7.92 -2.81
CA GLN A 158 -8.31 8.88 -2.35
C GLN A 158 -8.00 10.30 -2.85
N GLN A 159 -6.75 10.72 -2.79
CA GLN A 159 -6.32 12.02 -3.30
C GLN A 159 -6.52 12.10 -4.81
N MET A 160 -6.14 11.07 -5.55
CA MET A 160 -6.36 10.97 -6.99
C MET A 160 -7.86 11.08 -7.34
N ARG A 161 -8.73 10.38 -6.58
CA ARG A 161 -10.18 10.51 -6.73
C ARG A 161 -10.65 11.95 -6.55
N SER A 162 -10.15 12.66 -5.54
CA SER A 162 -10.52 14.05 -5.30
C SER A 162 -10.12 14.94 -6.50
N ASN A 163 -8.93 14.73 -7.05
CA ASN A 163 -8.44 15.46 -8.21
C ASN A 163 -9.26 15.16 -9.46
N PHE A 164 -9.54 13.89 -9.77
CA PHE A 164 -10.30 13.48 -10.95
C PHE A 164 -11.75 13.96 -10.89
N VAL A 165 -12.41 13.76 -9.75
CA VAL A 165 -13.76 14.29 -9.50
C VAL A 165 -13.78 15.81 -9.63
N GLY A 166 -12.77 16.50 -9.11
CA GLY A 166 -12.62 17.95 -9.22
C GLY A 166 -12.47 18.42 -10.66
N THR A 167 -11.68 17.71 -11.48
CA THR A 167 -11.49 18.00 -12.90
C THR A 167 -12.81 17.88 -13.66
N ILE A 168 -13.52 16.77 -13.53
CA ILE A 168 -14.84 16.58 -14.17
C ILE A 168 -15.85 17.62 -13.68
N THR A 169 -15.82 17.98 -12.38
CA THR A 169 -16.74 18.99 -11.83
C THR A 169 -16.49 20.37 -12.44
N ARG A 170 -15.22 20.78 -12.64
CA ARG A 170 -14.88 22.06 -13.29
C ARG A 170 -15.30 22.11 -14.75
N GLY A 171 -15.28 20.96 -15.43
CA GLY A 171 -15.81 20.80 -16.78
C GLY A 171 -17.32 20.52 -16.82
N GLU A 172 -18.09 21.05 -15.84
CA GLU A 172 -19.56 20.95 -15.80
C GLU A 172 -20.10 19.50 -15.84
N GLY A 173 -19.28 18.53 -15.44
CA GLY A 173 -19.63 17.11 -15.45
C GLY A 173 -19.21 16.37 -16.71
N ASP A 174 -18.53 17.03 -17.63
CA ASP A 174 -17.98 16.38 -18.83
C ASP A 174 -16.78 15.49 -18.46
N ILE A 175 -16.89 14.21 -18.78
CA ILE A 175 -15.84 13.22 -18.53
C ILE A 175 -14.65 13.41 -19.50
N ASP A 176 -14.83 14.03 -20.64
CA ASP A 176 -13.77 14.27 -21.62
C ASP A 176 -12.70 15.21 -21.07
N GLU A 177 -13.05 16.14 -20.20
CA GLU A 177 -12.11 16.98 -19.44
C GLU A 177 -11.08 16.15 -18.65
N LEU A 178 -11.53 15.03 -18.06
CA LEU A 178 -10.61 14.12 -17.40
C LEU A 178 -9.70 13.38 -18.37
N PHE A 179 -10.20 13.00 -19.53
CA PHE A 179 -9.37 12.36 -20.56
C PHE A 179 -8.29 13.31 -21.09
N GLU A 180 -8.62 14.58 -21.29
CA GLU A 180 -7.65 15.60 -21.70
C GLU A 180 -6.59 15.82 -20.61
N PHE A 181 -7.02 15.98 -19.35
CA PHE A 181 -6.11 16.06 -18.20
C PHE A 181 -5.15 14.86 -18.10
N LEU A 182 -5.63 13.65 -18.37
CA LEU A 182 -4.80 12.44 -18.28
C LEU A 182 -3.84 12.26 -19.47
N ARG A 183 -4.06 13.00 -20.57
CA ARG A 183 -3.17 12.97 -21.75
C ARG A 183 -2.10 14.07 -21.71
N SER A 184 -2.33 15.17 -20.96
CA SER A 184 -1.39 16.27 -20.75
C SER A 184 -0.18 15.84 -19.93
#